data_a9e5203fd1400edcd789f39b278a2c47
#
_entry.id   a9e5203fd1400edcd789f39b278a2c47
#
_cell.length_a   1.000
_cell.length_b   1.000
_cell.length_c   1.000
_cell.angle_alpha   90.00
_cell.angle_beta   90.00
_cell.angle_gamma   90.00
#
_symmetry.space_group_name_H-M   'P 1'
#
loop_
_entity.id
_entity.type
_entity.pdbx_description
1 polymer ?
#
loop_
_entity_poly.entity_id
_entity_poly.type
_entity_poly.pdbx_seq_one_letter_code
_entity_poly.pdbx_strand_id
1 'polypeptide(L)' 'PGNFDKTTPERLAHLVAGYRYLEDLYQHGIEVTDIEKDYSTQDIFIGFKTAIEKKIWMLQAELDQAPEIDN' A
#
# COMPACT_ATOMS: atom_id res chain seq x y z
N PRO A 1 23.24 6.24 -10.30
CA PRO A 1 23.19 5.19 -9.55
C PRO A 1 22.22 4.19 -9.92
N GLY A 2 22.67 3.20 -10.42
CA GLY A 2 21.88 2.20 -10.93
C GLY A 2 21.17 1.39 -9.94
N ASN A 3 21.19 1.80 -8.72
CA ASN A 3 20.55 0.98 -7.76
C ASN A 3 19.09 1.11 -7.71
N PHE A 4 18.52 2.04 -8.43
CA PHE A 4 17.11 2.21 -8.38
C PHE A 4 16.37 1.04 -8.98
N ASP A 5 17.05 0.26 -9.79
CA ASP A 5 16.37 -0.85 -10.38
C ASP A 5 16.29 -1.99 -9.49
N LYS A 6 17.05 -2.05 -8.43
CA LYS A 6 17.09 -3.24 -7.60
C LYS A 6 16.23 -3.03 -6.43
N THR A 7 15.32 -3.96 -6.21
CA THR A 7 14.44 -3.88 -5.10
C THR A 7 14.91 -4.86 -4.07
N THR A 8 15.48 -4.37 -3.02
CA THR A 8 15.94 -5.23 -1.94
C THR A 8 14.78 -5.44 -0.98
N PRO A 9 14.86 -6.47 -0.16
CA PRO A 9 13.82 -6.68 0.85
C PRO A 9 13.63 -5.48 1.75
N GLU A 10 14.71 -4.77 2.05
CA GLU A 10 14.60 -3.59 2.86
C GLU A 10 13.81 -2.50 2.17
N ARG A 11 14.03 -2.31 0.87
CA ARG A 11 13.26 -1.32 0.13
C ARG A 11 11.81 -1.72 -0.01
N LEU A 12 11.57 -3.01 -0.23
CA LEU A 12 10.22 -3.50 -0.31
C LEU A 12 9.48 -3.26 0.99
N ALA A 13 10.15 -3.50 2.11
CA ALA A 13 9.52 -3.28 3.40
C ALA A 13 9.18 -1.82 3.60
N HIS A 14 10.06 -0.92 3.18
CA HIS A 14 9.78 0.50 3.26
C HIS A 14 8.59 0.91 2.40
N LEU A 15 8.51 0.33 1.20
CA LEU A 15 7.38 0.61 0.33
C LEU A 15 6.07 0.14 0.95
N VAL A 16 6.09 -1.06 1.50
CA VAL A 16 4.90 -1.60 2.14
C VAL A 16 4.47 -0.70 3.29
N ALA A 17 5.42 -0.26 4.10
CA ALA A 17 5.11 0.63 5.21
C ALA A 17 4.48 1.92 4.73
N GLY A 18 5.01 2.49 3.65
CA GLY A 18 4.44 3.70 3.08
C GLY A 18 3.04 3.49 2.56
N TYR A 19 2.80 2.38 1.89
CA TYR A 19 1.48 2.09 1.37
C TYR A 19 0.49 1.81 2.50
N ARG A 20 0.93 1.18 3.58
CA ARG A 20 0.04 0.96 4.71
C ARG A 20 -0.36 2.28 5.36
N TYR A 21 0.56 3.23 5.40
CA TYR A 21 0.25 4.55 5.89
C TYR A 21 -0.82 5.21 5.01
N LEU A 22 -0.68 5.09 3.68
CA LEU A 22 -1.69 5.63 2.78
C LEU A 22 -3.03 4.91 2.93
N GLU A 23 -2.99 3.61 3.17
CA GLU A 23 -4.20 2.86 3.39
C GLU A 23 -4.97 3.41 4.59
N ASP A 24 -4.26 3.73 5.66
CA ASP A 24 -4.87 4.29 6.85
C ASP A 24 -5.45 5.68 6.58
N LEU A 25 -4.74 6.48 5.78
CA LEU A 25 -5.25 7.79 5.41
C LEU A 25 -6.54 7.69 4.60
N TYR A 26 -6.57 6.78 3.65
CA TYR A 26 -7.77 6.59 2.85
C TYR A 26 -8.91 6.06 3.69
N GLN A 27 -8.60 5.16 4.63
CA GLN A 27 -9.63 4.66 5.53
C GLN A 27 -10.22 5.80 6.36
N HIS A 28 -9.37 6.70 6.82
CA HIS A 28 -9.84 7.86 7.56
C HIS A 28 -10.75 8.73 6.68
N GLY A 29 -10.35 8.93 5.43
CA GLY A 29 -11.17 9.70 4.49
C GLY A 29 -12.52 9.05 4.25
N ILE A 30 -12.55 7.71 4.18
CA ILE A 30 -13.80 6.99 4.01
C ILE A 30 -14.72 7.25 5.20
N GLU A 31 -14.16 7.24 6.40
CA GLU A 31 -14.96 7.46 7.61
C GLU A 31 -15.50 8.88 7.68
N VAL A 32 -14.68 9.85 7.33
CA VAL A 32 -15.09 11.24 7.37
C VAL A 32 -16.18 11.49 6.33
N THR A 33 -15.98 10.99 5.10
CA THR A 33 -16.96 11.21 4.04
C THR A 33 -18.27 10.48 4.36
N ASP A 34 -18.19 9.38 5.09
CA ASP A 34 -19.40 8.69 5.51
C ASP A 34 -20.20 9.55 6.47
N ILE A 35 -19.52 10.15 7.43
CA ILE A 35 -20.19 11.04 8.39
C ILE A 35 -20.80 12.22 7.66
N GLU A 36 -20.12 12.76 6.66
CA GLU A 36 -20.61 13.89 5.91
C GLU A 36 -21.59 13.51 4.82
N LYS A 37 -21.76 12.22 4.60
CA LYS A 37 -22.62 11.71 3.55
C LYS A 37 -22.20 12.16 2.17
N ASP A 38 -20.90 12.34 2.01
CA ASP A 38 -20.31 12.71 0.72
C ASP A 38 -19.89 11.42 0.02
N TYR A 39 -20.86 10.75 -0.57
CA TYR A 39 -20.64 9.40 -1.08
C TYR A 39 -19.82 9.38 -2.35
N SER A 40 -19.86 10.43 -3.15
CA SER A 40 -19.06 10.45 -4.36
C SER A 40 -17.57 10.57 -4.02
N THR A 41 -17.22 11.39 -3.03
CA THR A 41 -15.83 11.46 -2.59
C THR A 41 -15.42 10.18 -1.89
N GLN A 42 -16.35 9.59 -1.12
CA GLN A 42 -16.07 8.33 -0.45
C GLN A 42 -15.71 7.25 -1.45
N ASP A 43 -16.42 7.19 -2.58
CA ASP A 43 -16.13 6.20 -3.61
C ASP A 43 -14.72 6.34 -4.14
N ILE A 44 -14.24 7.57 -4.29
CA ILE A 44 -12.89 7.82 -4.75
C ILE A 44 -11.88 7.25 -3.75
N PHE A 45 -12.10 7.49 -2.46
CA PHE A 45 -11.21 6.96 -1.44
C PHE A 45 -11.26 5.44 -1.40
N ILE A 46 -12.43 4.85 -1.57
CA ILE A 46 -12.55 3.40 -1.59
C ILE A 46 -11.76 2.83 -2.76
N GLY A 47 -11.84 3.48 -3.92
CA GLY A 47 -11.08 3.03 -5.07
C GLY A 47 -9.59 3.10 -4.83
N PHE A 48 -9.11 4.19 -4.25
CA PHE A 48 -7.70 4.33 -3.93
C PHE A 48 -7.26 3.28 -2.91
N LYS A 49 -8.07 3.06 -1.89
CA LYS A 49 -7.74 2.09 -0.86
C LYS A 49 -7.64 0.70 -1.45
N THR A 50 -8.58 0.35 -2.32
CA THR A 50 -8.56 -0.96 -2.98
C THR A 50 -7.30 -1.13 -3.81
N ALA A 51 -6.92 -0.09 -4.55
CA ALA A 51 -5.72 -0.17 -5.38
C ALA A 51 -4.47 -0.33 -4.52
N ILE A 52 -4.41 0.38 -3.41
CA ILE A 52 -3.27 0.30 -2.51
C ILE A 52 -3.19 -1.07 -1.87
N GLU A 53 -4.33 -1.65 -1.52
CA GLU A 53 -4.34 -2.98 -0.91
C GLU A 53 -3.80 -4.02 -1.87
N LYS A 54 -4.14 -3.91 -3.15
CA LYS A 54 -3.59 -4.82 -4.13
C LYS A 54 -2.09 -4.66 -4.25
N LYS A 55 -1.62 -3.42 -4.19
CA LYS A 55 -0.20 -3.16 -4.28
C LYS A 55 0.52 -3.76 -3.06
N ILE A 56 -0.07 -3.62 -1.89
CA ILE A 56 0.51 -4.18 -0.67
C ILE A 56 0.61 -5.70 -0.80
N TRP A 57 -0.45 -6.33 -1.31
CA TRP A 57 -0.44 -7.76 -1.48
C TRP A 57 0.69 -8.20 -2.39
N MET A 58 0.88 -7.50 -3.51
CA MET A 58 1.92 -7.87 -4.45
C MET A 58 3.29 -7.69 -3.85
N LEU A 59 3.50 -6.59 -3.15
CA LEU A 59 4.78 -6.33 -2.55
C LEU A 59 5.07 -7.29 -1.40
N GLN A 60 4.06 -7.59 -0.61
CA GLN A 60 4.22 -8.50 0.50
C GLN A 60 4.53 -9.91 -0.01
N ALA A 61 3.88 -10.33 -1.10
CA ALA A 61 4.16 -11.62 -1.68
C ALA A 61 5.60 -11.69 -2.16
N GLU A 62 6.09 -10.60 -2.71
CA GLU A 62 7.47 -10.54 -3.16
C GLU A 62 8.43 -10.62 -1.99
N LEU A 63 8.12 -9.94 -0.91
CA LEU A 63 8.92 -10.03 0.30
C LEU A 63 8.97 -11.46 0.83
N ASP A 64 7.83 -12.12 0.82
CA ASP A 64 7.75 -13.47 1.35
C ASP A 64 8.49 -14.46 0.48
N GLN A 65 8.68 -14.14 -0.78
CA GLN A 65 9.42 -15.01 -1.65
C GLN A 65 10.88 -14.64 -1.77
N ALA A 66 11.28 -13.58 -1.11
CA ALA A 66 12.67 -13.17 -1.17
C ALA A 66 13.53 -14.30 -0.66
N PRO A 67 14.61 -14.59 -1.32
CA PRO A 67 15.42 -15.71 -0.95
C PRO A 67 15.94 -15.53 0.40
N GLU A 68 15.91 -16.56 1.10
CA GLU A 68 16.43 -16.52 2.28
C GLU A 68 17.73 -16.70 2.11
N ILE A 69 18.16 -16.61 1.28
CA ILE A 69 19.36 -16.59 1.07
C ILE A 69 20.07 -17.41 1.76
N ASP A 70 20.02 -17.82 2.18
CA ASP A 70 20.78 -18.54 2.72
C ASP A 70 20.67 -19.54 2.57
N ASN A 71 20.28 -19.68 2.38
CA ASN A 71 20.21 -20.63 2.24
C ASN A 71 20.59 -20.96 1.63
#